data_929b6729b735ad39bd0553b7dfbe1e37
#
_entry.id   929b6729b735ad39bd0553b7dfbe1e37
#
_cell.length_a   1.000
_cell.length_b   1.000
_cell.length_c   1.000
_cell.angle_alpha   90.00
_cell.angle_beta   90.00
_cell.angle_gamma   90.00
#
_symmetry.space_group_name_H-M   'P 1'
#
loop_
_entity.id
_entity.type
_entity.pdbx_description
1 polymer ?
#
loop_
_entity_poly.entity_id
_entity_poly.type
_entity_poly.pdbx_seq_one_letter_code
_entity_poly.pdbx_strand_id
1 'polypeptide(L)'
;MNLIQAEKRAEARAARKARDHALYQSAGLLILAGLVDSQTGKPVDDTAALLGALASLNDLSRDNPKWSDWKIRGQELLHSKKSDSTA
;
A
#
# COMPACT_ATOMS: atom_id res chain seq x y z
N MET A 1 35.98 -8.64 -17.45
CA MET A 1 34.62 -8.49 -17.14
C MET A 1 34.18 -9.33 -15.96
N ASN A 2 33.35 -8.78 -15.23
CA ASN A 2 33.13 -9.25 -13.92
C ASN A 2 31.74 -9.85 -13.76
N LEU A 3 31.67 -11.18 -13.69
CA LEU A 3 30.39 -11.89 -13.46
C LEU A 3 29.72 -11.44 -12.17
N ILE A 4 30.51 -11.10 -11.16
CA ILE A 4 30.01 -10.63 -9.87
C ILE A 4 29.22 -9.33 -10.04
N GLN A 5 29.68 -8.42 -10.90
CA GLN A 5 28.95 -7.16 -11.16
C GLN A 5 27.64 -7.43 -11.88
N ALA A 6 27.59 -8.38 -12.80
CA ALA A 6 26.38 -8.73 -13.50
C ALA A 6 25.35 -9.33 -12.54
N GLU A 7 25.78 -10.19 -11.61
CA GLU A 7 24.93 -10.77 -10.59
C GLU A 7 24.35 -9.70 -9.66
N LYS A 8 25.18 -8.76 -9.22
CA LYS A 8 24.75 -7.66 -8.37
C LYS A 8 23.72 -6.77 -9.06
N ARG A 9 23.88 -6.52 -10.35
CA ARG A 9 22.91 -5.74 -11.13
C ARG A 9 21.58 -6.47 -11.25
N ALA A 10 21.62 -7.77 -11.46
CA ALA A 10 20.41 -8.58 -11.54
C ALA A 10 19.66 -8.60 -10.21
N GLU A 11 20.39 -8.75 -9.11
CA GLU A 11 19.80 -8.69 -7.77
C GLU A 11 19.18 -7.33 -7.48
N ALA A 12 19.86 -6.24 -7.84
CA ALA A 12 19.36 -4.90 -7.65
C ALA A 12 18.08 -4.66 -8.45
N ARG A 13 18.02 -5.19 -9.68
CA ARG A 13 16.81 -5.08 -10.51
C ARG A 13 15.65 -5.87 -9.92
N ALA A 14 15.91 -7.09 -9.47
CA ALA A 14 14.89 -7.91 -8.84
C ALA A 14 14.35 -7.27 -7.55
N ALA A 15 15.23 -6.69 -6.74
CA ALA A 15 14.84 -5.99 -5.53
C ALA A 15 13.99 -4.76 -5.85
N ARG A 16 14.32 -4.01 -6.90
CA ARG A 16 13.53 -2.85 -7.33
C ARG A 16 12.14 -3.26 -7.81
N LYS A 17 12.06 -4.33 -8.61
CA LYS A 17 10.77 -4.83 -9.09
C LYS A 17 9.87 -5.27 -7.93
N ALA A 18 10.46 -5.98 -6.96
CA ALA A 18 9.72 -6.41 -5.79
C ALA A 18 9.22 -5.23 -4.97
N ARG A 19 10.06 -4.21 -4.81
CA ARG A 19 9.69 -2.99 -4.10
C ARG A 19 8.57 -2.24 -4.83
N ASP A 20 8.70 -2.09 -6.14
CA ASP A 20 7.70 -1.39 -6.94
C ASP A 20 6.36 -2.10 -6.89
N HIS A 21 6.37 -3.43 -6.96
CA HIS A 21 5.14 -4.23 -6.85
C HIS A 21 4.49 -4.04 -5.47
N ALA A 22 5.29 -4.05 -4.41
CA ALA A 22 4.78 -3.80 -3.06
C ALA A 22 4.18 -2.40 -2.92
N LEU A 23 4.81 -1.40 -3.54
CA LEU A 23 4.29 -0.03 -3.55
C LEU A 23 2.95 0.05 -4.29
N TYR A 24 2.80 -0.63 -5.42
CA TYR A 24 1.53 -0.68 -6.13
C TYR A 24 0.44 -1.34 -5.28
N GLN A 25 0.77 -2.41 -4.57
CA GLN A 25 -0.18 -3.06 -3.67
C GLN A 25 -0.58 -2.13 -2.53
N SER A 26 0.37 -1.39 -1.96
CA SER A 26 0.09 -0.42 -0.90
C SER A 26 -0.79 0.72 -1.41
N ALA A 27 -0.52 1.20 -2.62
CA ALA A 27 -1.37 2.22 -3.25
C ALA A 27 -2.79 1.71 -3.45
N GLY A 28 -2.93 0.43 -3.80
CA GLY A 28 -4.23 -0.21 -3.92
C GLY A 28 -5.05 -0.18 -2.63
N LEU A 29 -4.39 -0.26 -1.49
CA LEU A 29 -5.06 -0.14 -0.19
C LEU A 29 -5.67 1.25 0.00
N LEU A 30 -4.98 2.29 -0.46
CA LEU A 30 -5.48 3.66 -0.39
C LEU A 30 -6.71 3.84 -1.27
N ILE A 31 -6.73 3.21 -2.44
CA ILE A 31 -7.89 3.21 -3.33
C ILE A 31 -9.08 2.52 -2.66
N LEU A 32 -8.86 1.35 -2.07
CA LEU A 32 -9.90 0.61 -1.37
C LEU A 32 -10.47 1.38 -0.19
N ALA A 33 -9.62 2.13 0.51
CA ALA A 33 -10.04 2.96 1.63
C ALA A 33 -10.82 4.21 1.18
N GLY A 34 -10.84 4.50 -0.13
CA GLY A 34 -11.52 5.68 -0.65
C GLY A 34 -10.71 6.96 -0.54
N LEU A 35 -9.40 6.86 -0.29
CA LEU A 35 -8.52 8.00 -0.12
C LEU A 35 -7.84 8.43 -1.42
N VAL A 36 -7.79 7.55 -2.40
CA VAL A 36 -7.18 7.80 -3.71
C VAL A 36 -8.17 7.41 -4.79
N ASP A 37 -8.29 8.24 -5.81
CA ASP A 37 -9.16 7.99 -6.96
C ASP A 37 -8.52 6.90 -7.83
N SER A 38 -9.29 5.85 -8.14
CA SER A 38 -8.79 4.72 -8.92
C SER A 38 -8.53 5.08 -10.39
N GLN A 39 -9.18 6.10 -10.91
CA GLN A 39 -9.02 6.48 -12.32
C GLN A 39 -7.86 7.44 -12.54
N THR A 40 -7.69 8.40 -11.64
CA THR A 40 -6.64 9.41 -11.78
C THR A 40 -5.38 9.07 -11.00
N GLY A 41 -5.47 8.20 -9.99
CA GLY A 41 -4.38 7.89 -9.09
C GLY A 41 -4.05 9.02 -8.12
N LYS A 42 -4.91 10.03 -8.04
CA LYS A 42 -4.68 11.19 -7.18
C LYS A 42 -5.47 11.08 -5.88
N PRO A 43 -4.96 11.65 -4.79
CA PRO A 43 -5.72 11.71 -3.55
C PRO A 43 -7.05 12.46 -3.75
N VAL A 44 -8.10 11.97 -3.12
CA VAL A 44 -9.41 12.65 -3.19
C VAL A 44 -9.45 13.89 -2.30
N ASP A 45 -8.59 13.92 -1.28
CA ASP A 45 -8.47 15.06 -0.37
C ASP A 45 -7.18 15.81 -0.63
N ASP A 46 -6.99 16.91 0.10
CA ASP A 46 -5.73 17.64 0.07
C ASP A 46 -4.55 16.71 0.40
N THR A 47 -3.50 16.78 -0.40
CA THR A 47 -2.35 15.89 -0.26
C THR A 47 -1.69 16.03 1.11
N ALA A 48 -1.53 17.27 1.60
CA ALA A 48 -0.92 17.51 2.90
C ALA A 48 -1.79 16.95 4.03
N ALA A 49 -3.10 17.13 3.94
CA ALA A 49 -4.04 16.61 4.92
C ALA A 49 -4.00 15.08 4.96
N LEU A 50 -3.98 14.43 3.80
CA LEU A 50 -3.91 12.99 3.71
C LEU A 50 -2.60 12.46 4.30
N LEU A 51 -1.48 13.09 3.93
CA LEU A 51 -0.17 12.70 4.47
C LEU A 51 -0.13 12.84 5.99
N GLY A 52 -0.64 13.95 6.52
CA GLY A 52 -0.68 14.18 7.95
C GLY A 52 -1.53 13.15 8.68
N ALA A 53 -2.68 12.79 8.12
CA ALA A 53 -3.56 11.76 8.70
C ALA A 53 -2.86 10.40 8.72
N LEU A 54 -2.22 10.01 7.60
CA LEU A 54 -1.50 8.75 7.52
C LEU A 54 -0.31 8.70 8.48
N ALA A 55 0.44 9.79 8.56
CA ALA A 55 1.58 9.89 9.46
C ALA A 55 1.14 9.81 10.92
N SER A 56 -0.03 10.34 11.24
CA SER A 56 -0.57 10.28 12.59
C SER A 56 -0.89 8.88 13.05
N LEU A 57 -1.13 7.95 12.11
CA LEU A 57 -1.33 6.54 12.44
C LEU A 57 -0.09 5.93 13.08
N ASN A 58 1.10 6.41 12.73
CA ASN A 58 2.35 5.93 13.32
C ASN A 58 2.52 6.37 14.78
N ASP A 59 1.82 7.42 15.19
CA ASP A 59 1.86 7.91 16.57
C ASP A 59 1.04 7.03 17.51
N LEU A 60 0.14 6.24 16.98
CA LEU A 60 -0.64 5.27 17.75
C LEU A 60 0.19 4.03 18.04
N SER A 61 0.21 3.59 19.29
CA SER A 61 0.81 2.33 19.65
C SER A 61 0.13 1.19 18.91
N ARG A 62 0.91 0.24 18.43
CA ARG A 62 0.36 -0.95 17.74
C ARG A 62 -0.49 -1.82 18.66
N ASP A 63 -0.37 -1.62 19.97
CA ASP A 63 -1.18 -2.29 20.98
C ASP A 63 -2.55 -1.63 21.17
N ASN A 64 -2.77 -0.47 20.54
CA ASN A 64 -4.04 0.24 20.66
C ASN A 64 -5.17 -0.62 20.08
N PRO A 65 -6.30 -0.77 20.81
CA PRO A 65 -7.43 -1.60 20.34
C PRO A 65 -7.98 -1.20 18.99
N LYS A 66 -7.80 0.06 18.58
CA LYS A 66 -8.25 0.53 17.28
C LYS A 66 -7.64 -0.28 16.13
N TRP A 67 -6.40 -0.75 16.28
CA TRP A 67 -5.75 -1.55 15.24
C TRP A 67 -6.47 -2.87 15.00
N SER A 68 -7.01 -3.49 16.06
CA SER A 68 -7.79 -4.72 15.93
C SER A 68 -9.09 -4.46 15.16
N ASP A 69 -9.77 -3.37 15.48
CA ASP A 69 -11.01 -2.99 14.80
C ASP A 69 -10.75 -2.67 13.33
N TRP A 70 -9.68 -1.94 13.07
CA TRP A 70 -9.28 -1.60 11.69
C TRP A 70 -8.90 -2.83 10.88
N LYS A 71 -8.28 -3.80 11.54
CA LYS A 71 -7.93 -5.07 10.88
C LYS A 71 -9.17 -5.79 10.38
N ILE A 72 -10.20 -5.87 11.21
CA ILE A 72 -11.47 -6.51 10.85
C ILE A 72 -12.10 -5.78 9.66
N ARG A 73 -12.18 -4.47 9.74
CA ARG A 73 -12.74 -3.66 8.65
C ARG A 73 -11.93 -3.79 7.37
N GLY A 74 -10.60 -3.79 7.48
CA GLY A 74 -9.72 -3.97 6.34
C GLY A 74 -9.90 -5.32 5.67
N GLN A 75 -10.07 -6.38 6.45
CA GLN A 75 -10.34 -7.71 5.92
C GLN A 75 -11.64 -7.75 5.14
N GLU A 76 -12.67 -7.09 5.64
CA GLU A 76 -13.95 -6.97 4.94
C GLU A 76 -13.79 -6.26 3.60
N LEU A 77 -13.03 -5.14 3.56
CA LEU A 77 -12.78 -4.41 2.33
C LEU A 77 -11.99 -5.22 1.32
N LEU A 78 -10.99 -5.95 1.77
CA LEU A 78 -10.20 -6.82 0.91
C LEU A 78 -11.04 -7.96 0.35
N HIS A 79 -11.91 -8.52 1.16
CA HIS A 79 -12.81 -9.59 0.75
C HIS A 79 -13.81 -9.08 -0.29
N SER A 80 -14.35 -7.90 -0.08
CA SER A 80 -15.26 -7.24 -1.02
C SER A 80 -14.60 -7.03 -2.38
N LYS A 81 -13.32 -6.64 -2.40
CA LYS A 81 -12.55 -6.50 -3.63
C LYS A 81 -12.41 -7.82 -4.37
N LYS A 82 -12.16 -8.91 -3.66
CA LYS A 82 -12.07 -10.25 -4.25
C LYS A 82 -13.38 -10.65 -4.91
N SER A 83 -14.50 -10.37 -4.26
CA SER A 83 -15.82 -10.66 -4.81
C SER A 83 -16.05 -9.90 -6.11
N ASP A 84 -15.70 -8.62 -6.14
CA ASP A 84 -15.83 -7.79 -7.33
C ASP A 84 -14.95 -8.29 -8.47
N SER A 85 -13.74 -8.76 -8.16
CA SER A 85 -12.82 -9.23 -9.18
C SER A 85 -13.24 -10.57 -9.79
N THR A 86 -14.09 -11.34 -9.11
CA THR A 86 -14.60 -12.60 -9.64
C THR A 86 -15.89 -12.44 -10.45
N ALA A 87 -16.48 -11.28 -10.33
CA ALA A 87 -17.67 -10.97 -11.11
C ALA A 87 -17.31 -10.58 -12.53
#